data_89ddb5107139543fde719940cb1468bd
#
_entry.id   89ddb5107139543fde719940cb1468bd
#
_cell.length_a   1.000
_cell.length_b   1.000
_cell.length_c   1.000
_cell.angle_alpha   90.00
_cell.angle_beta   90.00
_cell.angle_gamma   90.00
#
_symmetry.space_group_name_H-M   'P 1'
#
loop_
_entity.id
_entity.type
_entity.pdbx_description
1 polymer ?
#
loop_
_entity_poly.entity_id
_entity_poly.type
_entity_poly.pdbx_seq_one_letter_code
_entity_poly.pdbx_strand_id
1 'polypeptide(L)'
;MNLFGLDRAATEALFQERYGGKPFRARQFLKWVYHRGVRDPQAMTDLAQAVRDDLSRTTSFALPEVVARHASKDGTLKWVVRVAGGSCVETVMIPEKGRNTLCVSSQVGCALDCSFCSTGKQGFSGNLSTADIIGQLVIANADMAARGEAVTNVVFMGMGEPLLNFDAVLPAARLMMDDLAFGLSKRRVTISTAGVVPQIYRLAEHTDVSLAISLHAPTDELRSELVPLNRKYPIAMLLEACHVYLAGMGEKRSLTMEYTLMKGVNDDLGQARDLARLLRGLRCKINLIPFNPFPGSGYDTPAPQAVRDFQTYLLNAGFATMLRTTRGDDINAACGQLVGAVKDRTRRQERYRARLDAAGLDPAGEAAAPTAVIPAVQLDPSTR
;
A
#
# COMPACT_ATOMS: atom_id res chain seq x y z
N MET A 1 -17.82 14.99 -9.61
CA MET A 1 -16.39 14.63 -9.62
C MET A 1 -15.87 14.66 -8.19
N ASN A 2 -15.12 13.62 -7.73
CA ASN A 2 -14.54 13.61 -6.38
C ASN A 2 -13.19 14.36 -6.38
N LEU A 3 -13.10 15.42 -5.59
CA LEU A 3 -11.91 16.31 -5.56
C LEU A 3 -10.71 15.72 -4.83
N PHE A 4 -10.88 14.70 -3.99
CA PHE A 4 -9.75 13.93 -3.44
C PHE A 4 -8.99 13.13 -4.51
N GLY A 5 -9.54 13.01 -5.72
CA GLY A 5 -8.89 12.36 -6.86
C GLY A 5 -7.91 13.23 -7.63
N LEU A 6 -7.77 14.51 -7.31
CA LEU A 6 -6.96 15.47 -8.07
C LEU A 6 -5.68 15.85 -7.32
N ASP A 7 -4.52 15.58 -7.91
CA ASP A 7 -3.25 16.15 -7.45
C ASP A 7 -3.19 17.66 -7.75
N ARG A 8 -2.08 18.32 -7.34
CA ARG A 8 -1.91 19.78 -7.54
C ARG A 8 -2.05 20.15 -9.01
N ALA A 9 -1.38 19.42 -9.90
CA ALA A 9 -1.38 19.73 -11.34
C ALA A 9 -2.79 19.60 -11.94
N ALA A 10 -3.51 18.54 -11.61
CA ALA A 10 -4.87 18.32 -12.04
C ALA A 10 -5.84 19.36 -11.45
N THR A 11 -5.62 19.77 -10.19
CA THR A 11 -6.41 20.84 -9.55
C THR A 11 -6.15 22.19 -10.22
N GLU A 12 -4.89 22.53 -10.50
CA GLU A 12 -4.53 23.78 -11.21
C GLU A 12 -5.15 23.80 -12.62
N ALA A 13 -5.09 22.67 -13.35
CA ALA A 13 -5.70 22.55 -14.68
C ALA A 13 -7.23 22.74 -14.63
N LEU A 14 -7.90 22.08 -13.67
CA LEU A 14 -9.34 22.24 -13.46
C LEU A 14 -9.74 23.70 -13.22
N PHE A 15 -9.00 24.39 -12.33
CA PHE A 15 -9.29 25.79 -11.99
C PHE A 15 -9.03 26.74 -13.18
N GLN A 16 -8.00 26.44 -13.96
CA GLN A 16 -7.70 27.21 -15.19
C GLN A 16 -8.77 27.01 -16.25
N GLU A 17 -9.11 25.79 -16.57
CA GLU A 17 -10.07 25.44 -17.61
C GLU A 17 -11.48 25.92 -17.27
N ARG A 18 -11.91 25.70 -16.03
CA ARG A 18 -13.30 25.91 -15.64
C ARG A 18 -13.61 27.33 -15.18
N TYR A 19 -12.63 28.01 -14.58
CA TYR A 19 -12.83 29.34 -13.97
C TYR A 19 -11.89 30.40 -14.52
N GLY A 20 -11.06 30.10 -15.54
CA GLY A 20 -10.04 31.01 -16.05
C GLY A 20 -9.07 31.47 -14.95
N GLY A 21 -8.95 30.67 -13.88
CA GLY A 21 -8.29 31.08 -12.65
C GLY A 21 -6.76 30.96 -12.74
N LYS A 22 -6.08 31.86 -12.05
CA LYS A 22 -4.62 31.75 -11.86
C LYS A 22 -4.29 30.58 -10.91
N PRO A 23 -3.12 29.92 -11.02
CA PRO A 23 -2.72 28.76 -10.19
C PRO A 23 -2.85 28.98 -8.67
N PHE A 24 -2.72 30.22 -8.19
CA PHE A 24 -2.83 30.50 -6.77
C PHE A 24 -4.22 30.15 -6.18
N ARG A 25 -5.31 30.18 -6.97
CA ARG A 25 -6.65 29.83 -6.50
C ARG A 25 -6.79 28.32 -6.24
N ALA A 26 -6.19 27.50 -7.10
CA ALA A 26 -6.10 26.08 -6.86
C ALA A 26 -5.29 25.77 -5.58
N ARG A 27 -4.22 26.54 -5.33
CA ARG A 27 -3.42 26.43 -4.10
C ARG A 27 -4.18 26.85 -2.84
N GLN A 28 -5.01 27.91 -2.93
CA GLN A 28 -5.91 28.27 -1.84
C GLN A 28 -6.91 27.15 -1.56
N PHE A 29 -7.51 26.58 -2.60
CA PHE A 29 -8.44 25.46 -2.48
C PHE A 29 -7.77 24.25 -1.80
N LEU A 30 -6.57 23.81 -2.24
CA LEU A 30 -5.84 22.70 -1.63
C LEU A 30 -5.57 22.93 -0.13
N LYS A 31 -5.20 24.17 0.26
CA LYS A 31 -5.03 24.53 1.69
C LYS A 31 -6.33 24.42 2.48
N TRP A 32 -7.47 24.81 1.91
CA TRP A 32 -8.76 24.63 2.57
C TRP A 32 -9.05 23.15 2.83
N VAL A 33 -8.84 22.31 1.82
CA VAL A 33 -9.15 20.88 1.90
C VAL A 33 -8.22 20.15 2.86
N TYR A 34 -6.91 20.32 2.69
CA TYR A 34 -5.93 19.47 3.36
C TYR A 34 -5.34 20.07 4.64
N HIS A 35 -5.15 21.38 4.72
CA HIS A 35 -4.60 22.01 5.93
C HIS A 35 -5.69 22.42 6.94
N ARG A 36 -6.86 22.84 6.44
CA ARG A 36 -7.97 23.29 7.30
C ARG A 36 -9.05 22.21 7.45
N GLY A 37 -8.97 21.11 6.71
CA GLY A 37 -9.95 20.02 6.75
C GLY A 37 -11.34 20.38 6.22
N VAL A 38 -11.49 21.53 5.55
CA VAL A 38 -12.78 22.04 5.07
C VAL A 38 -13.19 21.32 3.80
N ARG A 39 -14.37 20.73 3.82
CA ARG A 39 -14.95 19.97 2.69
C ARG A 39 -16.20 20.62 2.11
N ASP A 40 -16.72 21.66 2.75
CA ASP A 40 -17.81 22.47 2.21
C ASP A 40 -17.23 23.63 1.39
N PRO A 41 -17.40 23.67 0.04
CA PRO A 41 -16.93 24.79 -0.76
C PRO A 41 -17.51 26.14 -0.32
N GLN A 42 -18.70 26.19 0.28
CA GLN A 42 -19.31 27.43 0.74
C GLN A 42 -18.51 28.09 1.88
N ALA A 43 -17.80 27.30 2.67
CA ALA A 43 -16.93 27.79 3.76
C ALA A 43 -15.57 28.31 3.26
N MET A 44 -15.21 28.12 1.98
CA MET A 44 -13.92 28.53 1.40
C MET A 44 -13.94 30.00 0.98
N THR A 45 -14.00 30.89 1.96
CA THR A 45 -14.35 32.32 1.79
C THR A 45 -13.38 33.15 0.95
N ASP A 46 -12.16 32.69 0.72
CA ASP A 46 -11.19 33.36 -0.17
C ASP A 46 -11.35 32.95 -1.66
N LEU A 47 -12.27 32.02 -1.96
CA LEU A 47 -12.74 31.73 -3.32
C LEU A 47 -13.96 32.59 -3.68
N ALA A 48 -14.05 33.02 -4.94
CA ALA A 48 -15.19 33.78 -5.42
C ALA A 48 -16.52 32.98 -5.27
N GLN A 49 -17.62 33.67 -4.95
CA GLN A 49 -18.93 33.02 -4.70
C GLN A 49 -19.33 32.09 -5.85
N ALA A 50 -19.22 32.54 -7.11
CA ALA A 50 -19.57 31.73 -8.28
C ALA A 50 -18.76 30.43 -8.37
N VAL A 51 -17.47 30.43 -7.94
CA VAL A 51 -16.63 29.22 -7.88
C VAL A 51 -17.12 28.28 -6.78
N ARG A 52 -17.46 28.82 -5.59
CA ARG A 52 -17.98 28.03 -4.48
C ARG A 52 -19.30 27.36 -4.84
N ASP A 53 -20.22 28.10 -5.46
CA ASP A 53 -21.53 27.61 -5.90
C ASP A 53 -21.38 26.48 -6.93
N ASP A 54 -20.48 26.66 -7.90
CA ASP A 54 -20.22 25.65 -8.91
C ASP A 54 -19.56 24.40 -8.35
N LEU A 55 -18.56 24.54 -7.48
CA LEU A 55 -17.92 23.41 -6.79
C LEU A 55 -18.95 22.63 -5.95
N SER A 56 -19.81 23.32 -5.18
CA SER A 56 -20.84 22.67 -4.36
C SER A 56 -21.82 21.85 -5.20
N ARG A 57 -22.15 22.32 -6.38
CA ARG A 57 -23.11 21.66 -7.27
C ARG A 57 -22.52 20.48 -8.04
N THR A 58 -21.25 20.55 -8.42
CA THR A 58 -20.66 19.67 -9.45
C THR A 58 -19.59 18.72 -8.91
N THR A 59 -19.19 18.90 -7.65
CA THR A 59 -18.10 18.14 -7.05
C THR A 59 -18.49 17.55 -5.70
N SER A 60 -17.64 16.65 -5.20
CA SER A 60 -17.82 16.02 -3.89
C SER A 60 -16.47 15.78 -3.22
N PHE A 61 -16.53 15.55 -1.89
CA PHE A 61 -15.43 15.06 -1.06
C PHE A 61 -15.82 13.73 -0.43
N ALA A 62 -16.45 12.85 -1.20
CA ALA A 62 -16.88 11.55 -0.71
C ALA A 62 -15.68 10.71 -0.28
N LEU A 63 -15.77 10.18 0.93
CA LEU A 63 -14.82 9.20 1.46
C LEU A 63 -15.37 7.78 1.30
N PRO A 64 -14.51 6.77 1.20
CA PRO A 64 -14.93 5.39 1.39
C PRO A 64 -15.67 5.22 2.73
N GLU A 65 -16.73 4.42 2.73
CA GLU A 65 -17.48 4.09 3.95
C GLU A 65 -16.67 3.15 4.84
N VAL A 66 -16.50 3.46 6.12
CA VAL A 66 -15.90 2.54 7.08
C VAL A 66 -16.94 1.48 7.47
N VAL A 67 -16.74 0.24 7.00
CA VAL A 67 -17.64 -0.90 7.27
C VAL A 67 -17.29 -1.56 8.60
N ALA A 68 -15.99 -1.67 8.91
CA ALA A 68 -15.51 -2.24 10.16
C ALA A 68 -14.18 -1.60 10.56
N ARG A 69 -13.92 -1.59 11.87
CA ARG A 69 -12.67 -1.15 12.49
C ARG A 69 -12.25 -2.18 13.53
N HIS A 70 -11.05 -2.68 13.40
CA HIS A 70 -10.45 -3.64 14.32
C HIS A 70 -9.23 -3.02 15.00
N ALA A 71 -9.06 -3.30 16.28
CA ALA A 71 -7.89 -2.87 17.04
C ALA A 71 -7.18 -4.10 17.62
N SER A 72 -5.91 -4.25 17.31
CA SER A 72 -5.03 -5.27 17.87
C SER A 72 -4.54 -4.90 19.27
N LYS A 73 -4.16 -5.89 20.05
CA LYS A 73 -3.52 -5.72 21.37
C LYS A 73 -2.18 -4.97 21.28
N ASP A 74 -1.50 -5.03 20.14
CA ASP A 74 -0.22 -4.33 19.90
C ASP A 74 -0.39 -2.88 19.41
N GLY A 75 -1.64 -2.38 19.37
CA GLY A 75 -2.01 -1.04 18.94
C GLY A 75 -2.24 -0.89 17.44
N THR A 76 -2.00 -1.94 16.64
CA THR A 76 -2.33 -1.95 15.21
C THR A 76 -3.82 -1.75 15.00
N LEU A 77 -4.19 -0.91 14.02
CA LEU A 77 -5.58 -0.68 13.64
C LEU A 77 -5.79 -1.12 12.20
N LYS A 78 -6.92 -1.78 11.96
CA LYS A 78 -7.35 -2.19 10.62
C LYS A 78 -8.75 -1.66 10.35
N TRP A 79 -8.93 -0.98 9.23
CA TRP A 79 -10.24 -0.58 8.73
C TRP A 79 -10.59 -1.39 7.49
N VAL A 80 -11.83 -1.85 7.45
CA VAL A 80 -12.47 -2.36 6.23
C VAL A 80 -13.25 -1.20 5.64
N VAL A 81 -12.90 -0.76 4.45
CA VAL A 81 -13.55 0.39 3.80
C VAL A 81 -14.24 -0.04 2.52
N ARG A 82 -15.47 0.44 2.32
CA ARG A 82 -16.25 0.23 1.09
C ARG A 82 -15.90 1.32 0.10
N VAL A 83 -15.36 0.91 -1.04
CA VAL A 83 -14.96 1.82 -2.12
C VAL A 83 -16.05 1.97 -3.17
N ALA A 84 -15.87 2.89 -4.11
CA ALA A 84 -16.77 3.05 -5.24
C ALA A 84 -16.99 1.71 -5.95
N GLY A 85 -18.26 1.36 -6.25
CA GLY A 85 -18.62 0.05 -6.81
C GLY A 85 -19.00 -1.02 -5.79
N GLY A 86 -18.99 -0.70 -4.48
CA GLY A 86 -19.55 -1.53 -3.39
C GLY A 86 -18.64 -2.64 -2.88
N SER A 87 -17.44 -2.80 -3.44
CA SER A 87 -16.42 -3.73 -2.94
C SER A 87 -15.72 -3.15 -1.70
N CYS A 88 -15.14 -4.02 -0.86
CA CYS A 88 -14.40 -3.60 0.32
C CYS A 88 -12.90 -3.89 0.16
N VAL A 89 -12.08 -3.00 0.70
CA VAL A 89 -10.64 -3.19 0.87
C VAL A 89 -10.24 -2.93 2.31
N GLU A 90 -9.08 -3.44 2.70
CA GLU A 90 -8.51 -3.22 4.02
C GLU A 90 -7.37 -2.21 3.95
N THR A 91 -7.26 -1.39 5.00
CA THR A 91 -6.11 -0.50 5.26
C THR A 91 -5.67 -0.67 6.71
N VAL A 92 -4.37 -0.61 6.97
CA VAL A 92 -3.80 -0.95 8.27
C VAL A 92 -2.86 0.14 8.75
N MET A 93 -3.08 0.61 9.99
CA MET A 93 -2.17 1.49 10.71
C MET A 93 -1.29 0.65 11.64
N ILE A 94 0.01 0.81 11.50
CA ILE A 94 1.02 0.14 12.31
C ILE A 94 1.74 1.21 13.14
N PRO A 95 1.43 1.32 14.45
CA PRO A 95 2.10 2.26 15.34
C PRO A 95 3.46 1.70 15.78
N GLU A 96 4.45 2.58 15.76
CA GLU A 96 5.78 2.35 16.33
C GLU A 96 6.21 3.61 17.11
N LYS A 97 7.22 3.49 17.96
CA LYS A 97 7.70 4.65 18.73
C LYS A 97 8.16 5.78 17.77
N GLY A 98 7.41 6.89 17.76
CA GLY A 98 7.69 8.06 16.92
C GLY A 98 7.39 7.87 15.42
N ARG A 99 6.66 6.80 15.07
CA ARG A 99 6.31 6.50 13.68
C ARG A 99 4.97 5.78 13.57
N ASN A 100 4.06 6.33 12.81
CA ASN A 100 2.76 5.74 12.50
C ASN A 100 2.70 5.46 11.00
N THR A 101 2.80 4.18 10.61
CA THR A 101 2.84 3.76 9.21
C THR A 101 1.47 3.28 8.75
N LEU A 102 0.89 3.94 7.76
CA LEU A 102 -0.34 3.49 7.12
C LEU A 102 -0.02 2.62 5.89
N CYS A 103 -0.53 1.41 5.89
CA CYS A 103 -0.52 0.50 4.75
C CYS A 103 -1.82 0.69 3.97
N VAL A 104 -1.74 1.22 2.74
CA VAL A 104 -2.90 1.49 1.88
C VAL A 104 -3.03 0.47 0.78
N SER A 105 -4.28 0.16 0.42
CA SER A 105 -4.66 -0.67 -0.71
C SER A 105 -4.76 0.15 -2.00
N SER A 106 -4.42 -0.47 -3.13
CA SER A 106 -4.46 0.14 -4.47
C SER A 106 -5.44 -0.52 -5.43
N GLN A 107 -5.88 -1.74 -5.13
CA GLN A 107 -6.82 -2.51 -5.94
C GLN A 107 -7.80 -3.26 -5.04
N VAL A 108 -8.94 -3.65 -5.60
CA VAL A 108 -9.86 -4.62 -5.00
C VAL A 108 -9.41 -6.01 -5.41
N GLY A 109 -8.77 -6.75 -4.48
CA GLY A 109 -8.03 -7.96 -4.80
C GLY A 109 -6.70 -7.64 -5.47
N CYS A 110 -6.13 -8.62 -6.19
CA CYS A 110 -4.86 -8.45 -6.91
C CYS A 110 -4.87 -9.20 -8.25
N ALA A 111 -4.39 -8.54 -9.30
CA ALA A 111 -4.24 -9.17 -10.61
C ALA A 111 -3.11 -10.21 -10.64
N LEU A 112 -2.13 -10.10 -9.74
CA LEU A 112 -1.04 -11.07 -9.57
C LEU A 112 -1.48 -12.23 -8.68
N ASP A 113 -0.92 -13.41 -8.90
CA ASP A 113 -1.23 -14.65 -8.19
C ASP A 113 0.00 -15.13 -7.38
N CYS A 114 0.56 -14.25 -6.55
CA CYS A 114 1.67 -14.63 -5.69
C CYS A 114 1.24 -15.74 -4.74
N SER A 115 2.01 -16.83 -4.66
CA SER A 115 1.60 -18.06 -3.97
C SER A 115 1.42 -17.88 -2.46
N PHE A 116 2.19 -16.97 -1.86
CA PHE A 116 2.23 -16.67 -0.43
C PHE A 116 1.31 -15.50 -0.01
N CYS A 117 0.44 -14.99 -0.90
CA CYS A 117 -0.36 -13.80 -0.62
C CYS A 117 -1.87 -14.11 -0.65
N SER A 118 -2.55 -13.89 0.47
CA SER A 118 -4.00 -14.09 0.60
C SER A 118 -4.79 -13.19 -0.37
N THR A 119 -4.40 -11.93 -0.54
CA THR A 119 -5.03 -11.02 -1.51
C THR A 119 -4.94 -11.56 -2.95
N GLY A 120 -3.82 -12.21 -3.31
CA GLY A 120 -3.66 -12.85 -4.62
C GLY A 120 -4.64 -13.99 -4.86
N LYS A 121 -5.02 -14.72 -3.79
CA LYS A 121 -5.97 -15.85 -3.85
C LYS A 121 -7.41 -15.40 -4.06
N GLN A 122 -7.73 -14.15 -3.72
CA GLN A 122 -9.07 -13.58 -3.90
C GLN A 122 -9.37 -13.18 -5.35
N GLY A 123 -8.37 -13.18 -6.23
CA GLY A 123 -8.52 -12.69 -7.58
C GLY A 123 -8.57 -11.16 -7.67
N PHE A 124 -9.09 -10.63 -8.76
CA PHE A 124 -9.10 -9.20 -9.07
C PHE A 124 -10.49 -8.73 -9.48
N SER A 125 -10.95 -7.63 -8.89
CA SER A 125 -12.22 -6.99 -9.22
C SER A 125 -12.05 -5.66 -9.96
N GLY A 126 -11.09 -4.83 -9.54
CA GLY A 126 -10.87 -3.52 -10.15
C GLY A 126 -9.78 -2.69 -9.47
N ASN A 127 -9.42 -1.60 -10.11
CA ASN A 127 -8.51 -0.60 -9.59
C ASN A 127 -9.25 0.37 -8.67
N LEU A 128 -8.60 0.83 -7.61
CA LEU A 128 -9.08 1.95 -6.80
C LEU A 128 -8.83 3.28 -7.54
N SER A 129 -9.73 4.23 -7.37
CA SER A 129 -9.48 5.60 -7.79
C SER A 129 -8.46 6.29 -6.87
N THR A 130 -7.88 7.38 -7.33
CA THR A 130 -7.03 8.25 -6.48
C THR A 130 -7.79 8.68 -5.23
N ALA A 131 -9.09 9.02 -5.37
CA ALA A 131 -9.93 9.41 -4.24
C ALA A 131 -10.14 8.27 -3.24
N ASP A 132 -10.30 7.01 -3.68
CA ASP A 132 -10.41 5.86 -2.79
C ASP A 132 -9.09 5.63 -2.02
N ILE A 133 -7.94 5.82 -2.68
CA ILE A 133 -6.62 5.69 -2.05
C ILE A 133 -6.38 6.80 -1.02
N ILE A 134 -6.64 8.05 -1.37
CA ILE A 134 -6.51 9.20 -0.47
C ILE A 134 -7.53 9.13 0.67
N GLY A 135 -8.72 8.61 0.40
CA GLY A 135 -9.76 8.41 1.39
C GLY A 135 -9.29 7.52 2.57
N GLN A 136 -8.48 6.48 2.29
CA GLN A 136 -7.90 5.63 3.33
C GLN A 136 -6.99 6.45 4.28
N LEU A 137 -6.18 7.34 3.72
CA LEU A 137 -5.31 8.21 4.52
C LEU A 137 -6.11 9.25 5.32
N VAL A 138 -7.15 9.83 4.73
CA VAL A 138 -8.03 10.80 5.42
C VAL A 138 -8.76 10.13 6.59
N ILE A 139 -9.29 8.91 6.40
CA ILE A 139 -9.96 8.13 7.45
C ILE A 139 -8.98 7.82 8.60
N ALA A 140 -7.79 7.32 8.26
CA ALA A 140 -6.78 7.00 9.26
C ALA A 140 -6.31 8.23 10.04
N ASN A 141 -6.04 9.36 9.36
CA ASN A 141 -5.65 10.60 10.04
C ASN A 141 -6.73 11.13 10.97
N ALA A 142 -8.01 11.03 10.60
CA ALA A 142 -9.12 11.47 11.47
C ALA A 142 -9.21 10.62 12.74
N ASP A 143 -9.02 9.31 12.65
CA ASP A 143 -9.00 8.41 13.81
C ASP A 143 -7.76 8.68 14.71
N MET A 144 -6.59 8.90 14.09
CA MET A 144 -5.36 9.21 14.82
C MET A 144 -5.40 10.57 15.50
N ALA A 145 -6.01 11.58 14.88
CA ALA A 145 -6.15 12.92 15.44
C ALA A 145 -6.92 12.91 16.78
N ALA A 146 -7.91 12.02 16.93
CA ALA A 146 -8.61 11.83 18.21
C ALA A 146 -7.71 11.37 19.36
N ARG A 147 -6.49 10.89 19.03
CA ARG A 147 -5.45 10.48 20.01
C ARG A 147 -4.31 11.48 20.10
N GLY A 148 -4.39 12.62 19.43
CA GLY A 148 -3.30 13.59 19.31
C GLY A 148 -2.14 13.11 18.43
N GLU A 149 -2.39 12.13 17.54
CA GLU A 149 -1.40 11.52 16.67
C GLU A 149 -1.73 11.78 15.19
N ALA A 150 -0.80 11.48 14.30
CA ALA A 150 -0.99 11.57 12.85
C ALA A 150 -0.26 10.44 12.14
N VAL A 151 -0.68 10.14 10.92
CA VAL A 151 0.07 9.28 10.00
C VAL A 151 1.38 9.96 9.62
N THR A 152 2.49 9.28 9.85
CA THR A 152 3.82 9.81 9.52
C THR A 152 4.44 9.17 8.30
N ASN A 153 4.00 7.98 7.92
CA ASN A 153 4.50 7.20 6.78
C ASN A 153 3.35 6.51 6.07
N VAL A 154 3.44 6.39 4.75
CA VAL A 154 2.48 5.62 3.94
C VAL A 154 3.23 4.61 3.09
N VAL A 155 2.73 3.37 3.07
CA VAL A 155 3.26 2.29 2.23
C VAL A 155 2.14 1.69 1.38
N PHE A 156 2.35 1.58 0.08
CA PHE A 156 1.43 0.90 -0.84
C PHE A 156 1.73 -0.62 -0.82
N MET A 157 1.43 -1.24 0.33
CA MET A 157 1.69 -2.67 0.59
C MET A 157 0.41 -3.41 1.04
N GLY A 158 -0.75 -2.77 0.87
CA GLY A 158 -2.06 -3.37 1.09
C GLY A 158 -2.50 -4.25 -0.08
N MET A 159 -3.80 -4.26 -0.34
CA MET A 159 -4.36 -5.06 -1.43
C MET A 159 -4.00 -4.48 -2.80
N GLY A 160 -3.53 -5.38 -3.71
CA GLY A 160 -3.25 -5.07 -5.11
C GLY A 160 -1.78 -4.83 -5.44
N GLU A 161 -1.50 -4.75 -6.74
CA GLU A 161 -0.21 -4.33 -7.30
C GLU A 161 -0.30 -2.83 -7.70
N PRO A 162 0.38 -1.94 -6.96
CA PRO A 162 0.24 -0.49 -7.20
C PRO A 162 0.62 -0.06 -8.62
N LEU A 163 1.63 -0.66 -9.21
CA LEU A 163 2.07 -0.28 -10.55
C LEU A 163 1.15 -0.77 -11.67
N LEU A 164 0.22 -1.71 -11.40
CA LEU A 164 -0.89 -2.03 -12.32
C LEU A 164 -2.05 -1.03 -12.20
N ASN A 165 -2.02 -0.14 -11.21
CA ASN A 165 -2.93 0.98 -11.04
C ASN A 165 -2.19 2.32 -11.07
N PHE A 166 -1.23 2.44 -11.96
CA PHE A 166 -0.27 3.56 -12.03
C PHE A 166 -0.95 4.93 -12.04
N ASP A 167 -1.99 5.08 -12.87
CA ASP A 167 -2.64 6.37 -13.13
C ASP A 167 -3.46 6.90 -11.93
N ALA A 168 -3.78 6.04 -10.96
CA ALA A 168 -4.38 6.46 -9.70
C ALA A 168 -3.36 6.54 -8.55
N VAL A 169 -2.35 5.66 -8.55
CA VAL A 169 -1.32 5.59 -7.51
C VAL A 169 -0.36 6.77 -7.58
N LEU A 170 0.07 7.18 -8.78
CA LEU A 170 1.00 8.31 -8.92
C LEU A 170 0.40 9.64 -8.41
N PRO A 171 -0.82 10.06 -8.80
CA PRO A 171 -1.45 11.24 -8.22
C PRO A 171 -1.67 11.13 -6.71
N ALA A 172 -2.06 9.96 -6.19
CA ALA A 172 -2.18 9.75 -4.74
C ALA A 172 -0.84 9.94 -4.02
N ALA A 173 0.24 9.36 -4.53
CA ALA A 173 1.58 9.53 -3.95
C ALA A 173 2.05 10.99 -4.02
N ARG A 174 1.74 11.70 -5.12
CA ARG A 174 2.03 13.15 -5.25
C ARG A 174 1.28 13.96 -4.20
N LEU A 175 -0.02 13.72 -3.99
CA LEU A 175 -0.81 14.38 -2.93
C LEU A 175 -0.23 14.10 -1.55
N MET A 176 0.18 12.86 -1.26
CA MET A 176 0.79 12.51 0.02
C MET A 176 2.08 13.29 0.27
N MET A 177 2.83 13.63 -0.78
CA MET A 177 4.10 14.35 -0.68
C MET A 177 3.95 15.87 -0.84
N ASP A 178 2.83 16.35 -1.36
CA ASP A 178 2.60 17.77 -1.65
C ASP A 178 2.50 18.59 -0.37
N ASP A 179 3.26 19.70 -0.30
CA ASP A 179 3.28 20.64 0.83
C ASP A 179 1.97 21.41 1.03
N LEU A 180 1.12 21.47 0.01
CA LEU A 180 -0.24 22.02 0.11
C LEU A 180 -1.30 20.96 0.47
N ALA A 181 -0.87 19.68 0.60
CA ALA A 181 -1.75 18.59 0.98
C ALA A 181 -1.23 17.91 2.26
N PHE A 182 -0.69 16.69 2.19
CA PHE A 182 -0.28 15.96 3.40
C PHE A 182 1.17 16.25 3.84
N GLY A 183 2.02 16.79 2.99
CA GLY A 183 3.37 17.24 3.33
C GLY A 183 4.35 16.14 3.74
N LEU A 184 4.06 14.88 3.40
CA LEU A 184 4.97 13.79 3.73
C LEU A 184 6.23 13.85 2.86
N SER A 185 7.40 13.66 3.45
CA SER A 185 8.61 13.61 2.63
C SER A 185 8.62 12.36 1.74
N LYS A 186 9.30 12.43 0.60
CA LYS A 186 9.45 11.30 -0.33
C LYS A 186 10.10 10.05 0.27
N ARG A 187 10.74 10.15 1.44
CA ARG A 187 11.25 9.00 2.21
C ARG A 187 10.18 8.34 3.08
N ARG A 188 9.05 9.02 3.29
CA ARG A 188 7.94 8.56 4.11
C ARG A 188 6.76 8.01 3.30
N VAL A 189 6.82 8.12 1.98
CA VAL A 189 5.89 7.46 1.06
C VAL A 189 6.65 6.39 0.30
N THR A 190 6.18 5.14 0.33
CA THR A 190 6.82 4.01 -0.34
C THR A 190 5.82 3.33 -1.27
N ILE A 191 6.15 3.25 -2.54
CA ILE A 191 5.44 2.39 -3.50
C ILE A 191 6.14 1.03 -3.48
N SER A 192 5.38 -0.05 -3.27
CA SER A 192 5.88 -1.42 -3.39
C SER A 192 5.40 -2.03 -4.70
N THR A 193 6.22 -2.89 -5.31
CA THR A 193 5.85 -3.60 -6.54
C THR A 193 6.45 -4.99 -6.58
N ALA A 194 5.70 -5.92 -7.18
CA ALA A 194 6.20 -7.24 -7.53
C ALA A 194 7.15 -7.22 -8.76
N GLY A 195 7.34 -6.04 -9.38
CA GLY A 195 8.27 -5.88 -10.49
C GLY A 195 7.60 -5.73 -11.86
N VAL A 196 6.61 -4.85 -11.97
CA VAL A 196 6.02 -4.46 -13.27
C VAL A 196 7.01 -3.55 -14.00
N VAL A 197 8.03 -4.16 -14.63
CA VAL A 197 9.22 -3.49 -15.18
C VAL A 197 8.92 -2.26 -16.03
N PRO A 198 8.00 -2.27 -17.02
CA PRO A 198 7.71 -1.05 -17.80
C PRO A 198 7.20 0.10 -16.95
N GLN A 199 6.46 -0.20 -15.87
CA GLN A 199 5.94 0.83 -14.99
C GLN A 199 6.99 1.35 -14.00
N ILE A 200 8.03 0.57 -13.70
CA ILE A 200 9.20 1.06 -12.93
C ILE A 200 9.94 2.13 -13.75
N TYR A 201 10.18 1.90 -15.05
CA TYR A 201 10.74 2.90 -15.94
C TYR A 201 9.89 4.16 -16.00
N ARG A 202 8.58 3.99 -16.21
CA ARG A 202 7.62 5.12 -16.22
C ARG A 202 7.63 5.87 -14.88
N LEU A 203 7.74 5.17 -13.75
CA LEU A 203 7.82 5.79 -12.43
C LEU A 203 9.08 6.64 -12.27
N ALA A 204 10.21 6.19 -12.79
CA ALA A 204 11.48 6.91 -12.76
C ALA A 204 11.42 8.28 -13.49
N GLU A 205 10.58 8.38 -14.53
CA GLU A 205 10.37 9.62 -15.27
C GLU A 205 9.53 10.66 -14.50
N HIS A 206 8.72 10.19 -13.52
CA HIS A 206 7.72 11.03 -12.89
C HIS A 206 7.98 11.36 -11.43
N THR A 207 8.78 10.57 -10.72
CA THR A 207 9.04 10.75 -9.30
C THR A 207 10.23 9.93 -8.82
N ASP A 208 10.84 10.38 -7.73
CA ASP A 208 11.86 9.64 -6.98
C ASP A 208 11.36 9.20 -5.59
N VAL A 209 10.06 8.91 -5.46
CA VAL A 209 9.45 8.36 -4.23
C VAL A 209 10.17 7.10 -3.76
N SER A 210 10.09 6.72 -2.49
CA SER A 210 10.71 5.46 -2.05
C SER A 210 10.07 4.27 -2.75
N LEU A 211 10.91 3.38 -3.29
CA LEU A 211 10.47 2.18 -4.02
C LEU A 211 10.91 0.92 -3.25
N ALA A 212 9.98 0.00 -3.05
CA ALA A 212 10.21 -1.32 -2.51
C ALA A 212 9.92 -2.39 -3.59
N ILE A 213 10.79 -3.37 -3.68
CA ILE A 213 10.70 -4.47 -4.64
C ILE A 213 10.40 -5.76 -3.90
N SER A 214 9.27 -6.37 -4.18
CA SER A 214 8.89 -7.70 -3.70
C SER A 214 9.70 -8.76 -4.47
N LEU A 215 10.93 -9.04 -3.99
CA LEU A 215 11.86 -9.95 -4.63
C LEU A 215 11.59 -11.41 -4.28
N HIS A 216 11.60 -11.73 -3.00
CA HIS A 216 11.23 -13.00 -2.34
C HIS A 216 12.02 -14.25 -2.73
N ALA A 217 12.85 -14.21 -3.77
CA ALA A 217 13.72 -15.31 -4.17
C ALA A 217 15.00 -14.80 -4.85
N PRO A 218 16.12 -15.53 -4.74
CA PRO A 218 17.38 -15.15 -5.39
C PRO A 218 17.54 -15.69 -6.80
N THR A 219 16.66 -16.60 -7.27
CA THR A 219 16.71 -17.22 -8.60
C THR A 219 15.39 -17.09 -9.34
N ASP A 220 15.44 -17.13 -10.68
CA ASP A 220 14.24 -16.99 -11.53
C ASP A 220 13.30 -18.19 -11.40
N GLU A 221 13.82 -19.39 -11.16
CA GLU A 221 13.02 -20.61 -10.97
C GLU A 221 12.12 -20.44 -9.76
N LEU A 222 12.71 -20.20 -8.60
CA LEU A 222 11.97 -20.06 -7.34
C LEU A 222 11.07 -18.80 -7.37
N ARG A 223 11.58 -17.69 -7.94
CA ARG A 223 10.78 -16.48 -8.03
C ARG A 223 9.55 -16.65 -8.93
N SER A 224 9.67 -17.45 -9.99
CA SER A 224 8.53 -17.73 -10.91
C SER A 224 7.44 -18.58 -10.26
N GLU A 225 7.77 -19.35 -9.22
CA GLU A 225 6.81 -20.09 -8.41
C GLU A 225 6.13 -19.18 -7.38
N LEU A 226 6.91 -18.35 -6.69
CA LEU A 226 6.42 -17.46 -5.64
C LEU A 226 5.71 -16.23 -6.19
N VAL A 227 6.27 -15.63 -7.25
CA VAL A 227 5.80 -14.40 -7.91
C VAL A 227 5.68 -14.66 -9.41
N PRO A 228 4.54 -15.16 -9.91
CA PRO A 228 4.38 -15.57 -11.32
C PRO A 228 4.66 -14.48 -12.35
N LEU A 229 4.62 -13.21 -11.95
CA LEU A 229 5.01 -12.07 -12.80
C LEU A 229 6.46 -12.19 -13.30
N ASN A 230 7.32 -12.90 -12.57
CA ASN A 230 8.72 -13.15 -12.93
C ASN A 230 8.88 -13.83 -14.28
N ARG A 231 7.93 -14.66 -14.68
CA ARG A 231 7.93 -15.32 -16.02
C ARG A 231 7.90 -14.29 -17.16
N LYS A 232 7.28 -13.14 -16.91
CA LYS A 232 7.19 -12.04 -17.88
C LYS A 232 8.37 -11.07 -17.73
N TYR A 233 8.79 -10.83 -16.51
CA TYR A 233 9.88 -9.91 -16.16
C TYR A 233 10.88 -10.61 -15.23
N PRO A 234 11.86 -11.36 -15.80
CA PRO A 234 12.88 -12.05 -15.02
C PRO A 234 13.70 -11.10 -14.15
N ILE A 235 14.40 -11.66 -13.16
CA ILE A 235 15.19 -10.91 -12.17
C ILE A 235 16.17 -9.95 -12.85
N ALA A 236 16.84 -10.37 -13.92
CA ALA A 236 17.79 -9.52 -14.63
C ALA A 236 17.15 -8.22 -15.15
N MET A 237 15.96 -8.31 -15.79
CA MET A 237 15.20 -7.13 -16.26
C MET A 237 14.73 -6.26 -15.09
N LEU A 238 14.31 -6.89 -13.99
CA LEU A 238 13.88 -6.18 -12.80
C LEU A 238 15.03 -5.38 -12.17
N LEU A 239 16.21 -5.97 -12.04
CA LEU A 239 17.38 -5.29 -11.49
C LEU A 239 17.88 -4.18 -12.38
N GLU A 240 17.82 -4.34 -13.71
CA GLU A 240 18.12 -3.26 -14.66
C GLU A 240 17.18 -2.06 -14.44
N ALA A 241 15.86 -2.29 -14.33
CA ALA A 241 14.90 -1.24 -14.03
C ALA A 241 15.17 -0.59 -12.66
N CYS A 242 15.62 -1.36 -11.67
CA CYS A 242 16.04 -0.86 -10.37
C CYS A 242 17.26 0.09 -10.49
N HIS A 243 18.25 -0.24 -11.31
CA HIS A 243 19.40 0.64 -11.56
C HIS A 243 18.97 1.95 -12.23
N VAL A 244 18.08 1.89 -13.23
CA VAL A 244 17.54 3.09 -13.88
C VAL A 244 16.78 3.96 -12.86
N TYR A 245 15.94 3.36 -12.04
CA TYR A 245 15.23 4.10 -10.99
C TYR A 245 16.18 4.77 -9.99
N LEU A 246 17.23 4.04 -9.56
CA LEU A 246 18.26 4.56 -8.65
C LEU A 246 19.06 5.71 -9.25
N ALA A 247 19.26 5.74 -10.56
CA ALA A 247 19.97 6.84 -11.23
C ALA A 247 19.25 8.19 -11.06
N GLY A 248 17.90 8.18 -10.99
CA GLY A 248 17.07 9.36 -10.72
C GLY A 248 16.98 9.72 -9.22
N MET A 249 17.46 8.86 -8.33
CA MET A 249 17.43 9.10 -6.87
C MET A 249 18.75 9.74 -6.40
N GLY A 250 18.66 10.58 -5.37
CA GLY A 250 19.87 11.12 -4.74
C GLY A 250 20.78 10.01 -4.18
N GLU A 251 22.09 10.24 -4.17
CA GLU A 251 23.13 9.24 -3.80
C GLU A 251 22.94 8.57 -2.43
N LYS A 252 22.37 9.29 -1.47
CA LYS A 252 22.09 8.78 -0.10
C LYS A 252 20.78 7.98 0.01
N ARG A 253 20.11 7.72 -1.11
CA ARG A 253 18.85 6.95 -1.14
C ARG A 253 19.09 5.56 -1.71
N SER A 254 18.31 4.60 -1.23
CA SER A 254 18.38 3.20 -1.63
C SER A 254 16.98 2.63 -1.84
N LEU A 255 16.89 1.57 -2.62
CA LEU A 255 15.68 0.74 -2.72
C LEU A 255 15.51 -0.11 -1.47
N THR A 256 14.31 -0.63 -1.28
CA THR A 256 14.05 -1.70 -0.29
C THR A 256 13.79 -2.99 -1.04
N MET A 257 14.52 -4.06 -0.75
CA MET A 257 14.23 -5.41 -1.23
C MET A 257 13.42 -6.13 -0.16
N GLU A 258 12.15 -6.41 -0.44
CA GLU A 258 11.28 -7.20 0.44
C GLU A 258 11.53 -8.68 0.17
N TYR A 259 11.81 -9.44 1.23
CA TYR A 259 12.08 -10.86 1.16
C TYR A 259 11.30 -11.60 2.24
N THR A 260 10.19 -12.23 1.86
CA THR A 260 9.40 -13.05 2.76
C THR A 260 10.06 -14.40 2.91
N LEU A 261 10.47 -14.73 4.15
CA LEU A 261 11.08 -15.99 4.50
C LEU A 261 10.03 -17.05 4.78
N MET A 262 10.07 -18.17 4.07
CA MET A 262 9.16 -19.31 4.19
C MET A 262 9.98 -20.58 4.51
N LYS A 263 9.57 -21.30 5.55
CA LYS A 263 10.26 -22.49 6.07
C LYS A 263 10.46 -23.54 4.97
N GLY A 264 11.74 -23.94 4.78
CA GLY A 264 12.12 -24.97 3.83
C GLY A 264 11.95 -24.61 2.35
N VAL A 265 11.66 -23.33 2.05
CA VAL A 265 11.45 -22.84 0.69
C VAL A 265 12.56 -21.88 0.28
N ASN A 266 12.80 -20.84 1.08
CA ASN A 266 13.75 -19.78 0.75
C ASN A 266 14.49 -19.23 1.98
N ASP A 267 14.58 -20.02 3.05
CA ASP A 267 15.10 -19.61 4.37
C ASP A 267 16.47 -20.22 4.72
N ASP A 268 17.14 -20.93 3.81
CA ASP A 268 18.45 -21.51 4.06
C ASP A 268 19.63 -20.55 3.75
N LEU A 269 20.81 -20.84 4.30
CA LEU A 269 22.02 -20.02 4.14
C LEU A 269 22.58 -20.02 2.70
N GLY A 270 22.27 -21.03 1.89
CA GLY A 270 22.62 -21.07 0.46
C GLY A 270 21.89 -19.95 -0.28
N GLN A 271 20.59 -19.80 -0.01
CA GLN A 271 19.78 -18.75 -0.58
C GLN A 271 20.16 -17.35 -0.06
N ALA A 272 20.56 -17.22 1.22
CA ALA A 272 21.12 -15.97 1.74
C ALA A 272 22.38 -15.54 0.97
N ARG A 273 23.26 -16.53 0.65
CA ARG A 273 24.46 -16.33 -0.14
C ARG A 273 24.15 -15.89 -1.57
N ASP A 274 23.19 -16.56 -2.20
CA ASP A 274 22.77 -16.24 -3.58
C ASP A 274 22.10 -14.86 -3.65
N LEU A 275 21.28 -14.51 -2.66
CA LEU A 275 20.68 -13.18 -2.54
C LEU A 275 21.77 -12.09 -2.39
N ALA A 276 22.75 -12.30 -1.53
CA ALA A 276 23.85 -11.36 -1.37
C ALA A 276 24.68 -11.20 -2.66
N ARG A 277 24.88 -12.29 -3.41
CA ARG A 277 25.56 -12.26 -4.71
C ARG A 277 24.73 -11.51 -5.75
N LEU A 278 23.45 -11.79 -5.82
CA LEU A 278 22.50 -11.17 -6.76
C LEU A 278 22.43 -9.65 -6.58
N LEU A 279 22.38 -9.16 -5.33
CA LEU A 279 22.21 -7.75 -5.03
C LEU A 279 23.53 -6.97 -4.94
N ARG A 280 24.67 -7.61 -5.23
CA ARG A 280 25.97 -6.95 -5.19
C ARG A 280 26.02 -5.78 -6.17
N GLY A 281 26.41 -4.59 -5.68
CA GLY A 281 26.48 -3.37 -6.49
C GLY A 281 25.15 -2.60 -6.60
N LEU A 282 24.04 -3.16 -6.15
CA LEU A 282 22.77 -2.44 -6.10
C LEU A 282 22.63 -1.70 -4.76
N ARG A 283 22.38 -0.40 -4.79
CA ARG A 283 22.12 0.40 -3.58
C ARG A 283 20.76 0.06 -2.99
N CYS A 284 20.72 -0.94 -2.13
CA CYS A 284 19.49 -1.40 -1.48
C CYS A 284 19.70 -1.71 0.00
N LYS A 285 18.59 -1.75 0.72
CA LYS A 285 18.44 -2.36 2.03
C LYS A 285 17.50 -3.56 1.89
N ILE A 286 17.67 -4.56 2.73
CA ILE A 286 16.85 -5.77 2.70
C ILE A 286 15.90 -5.76 3.89
N ASN A 287 14.63 -6.06 3.62
CA ASN A 287 13.59 -6.19 4.62
C ASN A 287 13.15 -7.65 4.67
N LEU A 288 13.58 -8.37 5.70
CA LEU A 288 13.20 -9.75 5.92
C LEU A 288 11.85 -9.81 6.63
N ILE A 289 10.93 -10.58 6.08
CA ILE A 289 9.56 -10.73 6.59
C ILE A 289 9.34 -12.22 6.87
N PRO A 290 9.38 -12.67 8.13
CA PRO A 290 8.92 -14.02 8.43
C PRO A 290 7.51 -14.21 7.91
N PHE A 291 7.24 -15.31 7.22
CA PHE A 291 5.94 -15.59 6.64
C PHE A 291 4.86 -15.65 7.71
N ASN A 292 3.73 -15.02 7.44
CA ASN A 292 2.54 -15.06 8.29
C ASN A 292 1.54 -16.05 7.65
N PRO A 293 1.33 -17.22 8.25
CA PRO A 293 0.43 -18.24 7.71
C PRO A 293 -1.01 -17.74 7.59
N PHE A 294 -1.71 -18.25 6.60
CA PHE A 294 -3.15 -18.11 6.45
C PHE A 294 -3.73 -19.44 5.91
N PRO A 295 -5.02 -19.72 6.12
CA PRO A 295 -5.62 -20.99 5.72
C PRO A 295 -5.33 -21.32 4.24
N GLY A 296 -4.80 -22.51 3.98
CA GLY A 296 -4.48 -22.98 2.63
C GLY A 296 -3.31 -22.29 1.94
N SER A 297 -2.46 -21.56 2.68
CA SER A 297 -1.24 -20.94 2.12
C SER A 297 -0.23 -21.96 1.61
N GLY A 298 -0.15 -23.12 2.26
CA GLY A 298 0.82 -24.17 1.94
C GLY A 298 2.24 -23.86 2.38
N TYR A 299 2.45 -22.82 3.16
CA TYR A 299 3.75 -22.38 3.69
C TYR A 299 3.71 -22.19 5.19
N ASP A 300 4.86 -22.38 5.83
CA ASP A 300 5.06 -22.21 7.26
C ASP A 300 6.01 -21.07 7.60
N THR A 301 5.89 -20.54 8.81
CA THR A 301 6.83 -19.59 9.40
C THR A 301 8.18 -20.28 9.62
N PRO A 302 9.32 -19.69 9.22
CA PRO A 302 10.63 -20.25 9.48
C PRO A 302 10.98 -20.26 10.97
N ALA A 303 11.86 -21.17 11.37
CA ALA A 303 12.38 -21.20 12.74
C ALA A 303 13.10 -19.88 13.08
N PRO A 304 12.93 -19.33 14.29
CA PRO A 304 13.57 -18.07 14.67
C PRO A 304 15.11 -18.08 14.50
N GLN A 305 15.75 -19.24 14.66
CA GLN A 305 17.19 -19.37 14.44
C GLN A 305 17.56 -19.23 12.96
N ALA A 306 16.81 -19.87 12.04
CA ALA A 306 17.03 -19.74 10.61
C ALA A 306 16.91 -18.28 10.14
N VAL A 307 15.90 -17.55 10.67
CA VAL A 307 15.73 -16.12 10.39
C VAL A 307 16.93 -15.29 10.86
N ARG A 308 17.42 -15.56 12.08
CA ARG A 308 18.61 -14.85 12.61
C ARG A 308 19.89 -15.17 11.82
N ASP A 309 20.08 -16.42 11.44
CA ASP A 309 21.26 -16.84 10.69
C ASP A 309 21.26 -16.23 9.28
N PHE A 310 20.10 -16.21 8.63
CA PHE A 310 19.89 -15.54 7.33
C PHE A 310 20.20 -14.04 7.43
N GLN A 311 19.63 -13.36 8.44
CA GLN A 311 19.87 -11.94 8.69
C GLN A 311 21.34 -11.65 8.95
N THR A 312 21.96 -12.43 9.83
CA THR A 312 23.38 -12.28 10.21
C THR A 312 24.30 -12.44 8.99
N TYR A 313 24.00 -13.42 8.12
CA TYR A 313 24.75 -13.59 6.88
C TYR A 313 24.69 -12.33 6.00
N LEU A 314 23.51 -11.77 5.77
CA LEU A 314 23.34 -10.58 4.94
C LEU A 314 23.98 -9.33 5.56
N LEU A 315 23.91 -9.17 6.88
CA LEU A 315 24.60 -8.09 7.59
C LEU A 315 26.12 -8.21 7.43
N ASN A 316 26.67 -9.40 7.57
CA ASN A 316 28.11 -9.67 7.38
C ASN A 316 28.53 -9.50 5.91
N ALA A 317 27.62 -9.71 4.96
CA ALA A 317 27.84 -9.43 3.54
C ALA A 317 27.73 -7.93 3.19
N GLY A 318 27.48 -7.05 4.17
CA GLY A 318 27.47 -5.59 4.02
C GLY A 318 26.10 -4.99 3.68
N PHE A 319 25.00 -5.76 3.74
CA PHE A 319 23.66 -5.24 3.48
C PHE A 319 22.99 -4.75 4.77
N ALA A 320 22.44 -3.53 4.75
CA ALA A 320 21.53 -3.07 5.80
C ALA A 320 20.26 -3.96 5.77
N THR A 321 20.15 -4.89 6.74
CA THR A 321 19.10 -5.90 6.76
C THR A 321 18.24 -5.75 8.01
N MET A 322 16.96 -5.45 7.78
CA MET A 322 15.96 -5.27 8.84
C MET A 322 15.06 -6.49 8.90
N LEU A 323 14.76 -6.93 10.12
CA LEU A 323 13.75 -7.96 10.38
C LEU A 323 12.43 -7.27 10.76
N ARG A 324 11.37 -7.55 10.01
CA ARG A 324 10.03 -7.08 10.36
C ARG A 324 9.43 -7.96 11.45
N THR A 325 8.97 -7.32 12.51
CA THR A 325 8.11 -7.97 13.48
C THR A 325 6.68 -8.01 12.96
N THR A 326 6.04 -9.18 13.04
CA THR A 326 4.62 -9.32 12.74
C THR A 326 3.80 -8.39 13.63
N ARG A 327 2.86 -7.68 13.04
CA ARG A 327 1.95 -6.75 13.72
C ARG A 327 0.52 -7.06 13.33
N GLY A 328 -0.40 -6.91 14.30
CA GLY A 328 -1.83 -7.11 14.08
C GLY A 328 -2.19 -8.55 13.71
N ASP A 329 -1.44 -9.54 14.18
CA ASP A 329 -1.68 -10.96 13.87
C ASP A 329 -3.04 -11.43 14.38
N ASP A 330 -3.44 -10.98 15.56
CA ASP A 330 -4.74 -11.28 16.21
C ASP A 330 -5.96 -10.73 15.44
N ILE A 331 -5.74 -9.82 14.48
CA ILE A 331 -6.78 -9.23 13.63
C ILE A 331 -6.55 -9.50 12.14
N ASN A 332 -5.67 -10.45 11.79
CA ASN A 332 -5.27 -10.74 10.40
C ASN A 332 -4.87 -9.47 9.61
N ALA A 333 -4.02 -8.64 10.21
CA ALA A 333 -3.55 -7.40 9.61
C ALA A 333 -2.08 -7.45 9.16
N ALA A 334 -1.43 -8.61 9.26
CA ALA A 334 -0.05 -8.78 8.84
C ALA A 334 0.10 -8.76 7.30
N CYS A 335 1.33 -8.52 6.84
CA CYS A 335 1.63 -8.52 5.41
C CYS A 335 1.23 -9.85 4.75
N GLY A 336 0.53 -9.76 3.62
CA GLY A 336 0.03 -10.91 2.87
C GLY A 336 -1.28 -11.50 3.37
N GLN A 337 -1.84 -11.05 4.51
CA GLN A 337 -3.07 -11.59 5.09
C GLN A 337 -4.34 -10.80 4.74
N LEU A 338 -4.24 -9.61 4.12
CA LEU A 338 -5.38 -8.75 3.88
C LEU A 338 -6.42 -9.37 2.94
N VAL A 339 -7.68 -9.26 3.34
CA VAL A 339 -8.84 -9.89 2.70
C VAL A 339 -9.95 -8.86 2.52
N GLY A 340 -10.44 -8.67 1.28
CA GLY A 340 -11.57 -7.79 0.98
C GLY A 340 -12.81 -8.55 0.51
N ALA A 341 -13.95 -7.87 0.43
CA ALA A 341 -15.10 -8.38 -0.29
C ALA A 341 -14.89 -8.16 -1.79
N VAL A 342 -14.32 -9.15 -2.47
CA VAL A 342 -13.91 -9.10 -3.87
C VAL A 342 -14.90 -9.86 -4.74
N LYS A 343 -15.43 -9.21 -5.79
CA LYS A 343 -16.13 -9.90 -6.88
C LYS A 343 -15.08 -10.41 -7.86
N ASP A 344 -14.62 -11.64 -7.67
CA ASP A 344 -13.54 -12.22 -8.45
C ASP A 344 -13.91 -12.38 -9.93
N ARG A 345 -13.26 -11.61 -10.81
CA ARG A 345 -13.40 -11.72 -12.26
C ARG A 345 -12.45 -12.74 -12.89
N THR A 346 -11.56 -13.34 -12.08
CA THR A 346 -10.50 -14.26 -12.56
C THR A 346 -10.78 -15.72 -12.24
N ARG A 347 -11.87 -16.03 -11.54
CA ARG A 347 -12.23 -17.35 -11.00
C ARG A 347 -11.16 -18.00 -10.12
N ARG A 348 -10.25 -17.21 -9.54
CA ARG A 348 -9.21 -17.71 -8.63
C ARG A 348 -9.79 -18.10 -7.29
N GLN A 349 -10.77 -17.33 -6.82
CA GLN A 349 -11.46 -17.60 -5.55
C GLN A 349 -12.18 -18.96 -5.58
N GLU A 350 -12.84 -19.30 -6.69
CA GLU A 350 -13.47 -20.62 -6.88
C GLU A 350 -12.42 -21.74 -6.85
N ARG A 351 -11.33 -21.58 -7.59
CA ARG A 351 -10.23 -22.55 -7.61
C ARG A 351 -9.54 -22.69 -6.26
N TYR A 352 -9.40 -21.61 -5.53
CA TYR A 352 -8.81 -21.62 -4.18
C TYR A 352 -9.73 -22.35 -3.19
N ARG A 353 -11.04 -22.03 -3.19
CA ARG A 353 -12.04 -22.74 -2.37
C ARG A 353 -12.05 -24.24 -2.67
N ALA A 354 -12.10 -24.63 -3.93
CA ALA A 354 -12.06 -26.04 -4.31
C ALA A 354 -10.81 -26.78 -3.79
N ARG A 355 -9.66 -26.08 -3.71
CA ARG A 355 -8.44 -26.66 -3.10
C ARG A 355 -8.55 -26.79 -1.58
N LEU A 356 -9.14 -25.81 -0.89
CA LEU A 356 -9.39 -25.88 0.55
C LEU A 356 -10.33 -27.02 0.88
N ASP A 357 -11.44 -27.13 0.15
CA ASP A 357 -12.44 -28.20 0.30
C ASP A 357 -11.79 -29.58 0.09
N ALA A 358 -10.98 -29.73 -0.96
CA ALA A 358 -10.24 -30.97 -1.24
C ALA A 358 -9.21 -31.32 -0.16
N ALA A 359 -8.68 -30.32 0.56
CA ALA A 359 -7.73 -30.51 1.65
C ALA A 359 -8.42 -30.64 3.03
N GLY A 360 -9.76 -30.58 3.09
CA GLY A 360 -10.53 -30.59 4.34
C GLY A 360 -10.31 -29.37 5.22
N LEU A 361 -9.89 -28.23 4.64
CA LEU A 361 -9.63 -26.98 5.33
C LEU A 361 -10.85 -26.07 5.19
N ASP A 362 -11.36 -25.54 6.31
CA ASP A 362 -12.44 -24.57 6.28
C ASP A 362 -11.96 -23.25 5.63
N PRO A 363 -12.57 -22.79 4.51
CA PRO A 363 -12.25 -21.51 3.89
C PRO A 363 -12.55 -20.31 4.80
N ALA A 364 -13.39 -20.49 5.81
CA ALA A 364 -13.72 -19.49 6.83
C ALA A 364 -12.79 -19.54 8.03
N GLY A 365 -11.75 -20.44 8.03
CA GLY A 365 -10.91 -20.78 9.19
C GLY A 365 -10.96 -19.69 10.25
N GLU A 366 -11.48 -19.98 11.44
CA GLU A 366 -11.95 -19.07 12.49
C GLU A 366 -11.48 -17.62 12.31
N ALA A 367 -12.24 -16.83 11.53
CA ALA A 367 -12.15 -15.39 11.64
C ALA A 367 -12.41 -15.10 13.10
N ALA A 368 -11.37 -14.77 13.85
CA ALA A 368 -11.47 -14.42 15.24
C ALA A 368 -12.73 -13.58 15.40
N ALA A 369 -13.65 -14.03 16.24
CA ALA A 369 -14.93 -13.37 16.48
C ALA A 369 -14.65 -11.87 16.60
N PRO A 370 -15.41 -10.99 15.96
CA PRO A 370 -15.09 -9.57 15.89
C PRO A 370 -14.89 -9.06 17.32
N THR A 371 -13.65 -8.85 17.70
CA THR A 371 -13.32 -8.19 18.96
C THR A 371 -13.85 -6.77 18.81
N ALA A 372 -15.01 -6.52 19.42
CA ALA A 372 -15.77 -5.28 19.46
C ALA A 372 -15.77 -4.52 18.11
N VAL A 373 -16.85 -4.66 17.36
CA VAL A 373 -17.24 -3.65 16.35
C VAL A 373 -17.46 -2.37 17.12
N ILE A 374 -16.44 -1.52 17.17
CA ILE A 374 -16.60 -0.16 17.70
C ILE A 374 -17.42 0.58 16.63
N PRO A 375 -18.60 1.14 16.99
CA PRO A 375 -19.42 1.85 16.02
C PRO A 375 -18.55 2.90 15.30
N ALA A 376 -18.75 3.03 13.99
CA ALA A 376 -18.07 4.03 13.20
C ALA A 376 -18.17 5.38 13.91
N VAL A 377 -17.05 5.98 14.24
CA VAL A 377 -17.02 7.37 14.69
C VAL A 377 -17.64 8.16 13.54
N GLN A 378 -18.84 8.70 13.75
CA GLN A 378 -19.38 9.71 12.85
C GLN A 378 -18.35 10.83 12.84
N LEU A 379 -17.66 11.00 11.73
CA LEU A 379 -16.75 12.12 11.52
C LEU A 379 -17.63 13.36 11.54
N ASP A 380 -17.70 14.02 12.70
CA ASP A 380 -18.34 15.32 12.84
C ASP A 380 -17.60 16.30 11.91
N PRO A 381 -18.24 16.87 10.91
CA PRO A 381 -17.63 17.82 9.99
C PRO A 381 -17.15 19.10 10.69
N SER A 382 -17.45 19.30 11.98
CA SER A 382 -17.14 20.49 12.76
C SER A 382 -15.95 20.36 13.71
N THR A 383 -15.36 19.17 13.90
CA THR A 383 -14.17 19.01 14.77
C THR A 383 -12.89 19.33 14.00
N ARG A 384 -12.23 20.36 14.44
CA ARG A 384 -10.99 21.02 13.98
C ARG A 384 -9.77 20.09 13.92
#